data_f811d869b810c9cc00e52933e61f57bd
#
_entry.id   f811d869b810c9cc00e52933e61f57bd
#
_cell.length_a   1.000
_cell.length_b   1.000
_cell.length_c   1.000
_cell.angle_alpha   90.00
_cell.angle_beta   90.00
_cell.angle_gamma   90.00
#
_symmetry.space_group_name_H-M   'P 1'
#
loop_
_entity.id
_entity.type
_entity.pdbx_description
1 polymer ?
#
loop_
_entity_poly.entity_id
_entity_poly.type
_entity_poly.pdbx_seq_one_letter_code
_entity_poly.pdbx_strand_id
1 'polypeptide(L)'
;HLGMKGNEESICLLAVKGERATRIDLASTALNLTGFPVAGPQGYDRQLFVFGPRDIYRPSEVVIINALLRDADGHPLPTRPIKAELVQPDGQVMRTFVWQPEAGLYQQRLALPASAMTGDWMLRLNTGDNLKREWKFHVEDFLPERMALTLKNDPQPQPADASVEFGIEGRYLYGAPAAGNTLQGQLYLRPAREAVAALPGYQFGDITEEGLKRTLDEVDLKLDASGKAQLTVENQWDQLHSPLNLILQASLLETGGRPVTRRATQAIWPADALPGIRPLFGNKAVYDYRSDRYHDEPTVPEESLAEFDIVYANSQGRKLAADKLDVRLIRERRDYYWSFSDSEGWQSQYGDKDLQEDERAISIPADGSTKVSFPAEWRHLWPAAQAGEKIVTSVRLQVGHDLPQFTHGTGVTLSCTRRTTPDSAPPLPVCNP
;
A
#
# COMPACT_ATOMS: atom_id res chain seq x y z
N HIS A 1 17.20 40.27 -16.42
CA HIS A 1 15.80 40.74 -16.44
C HIS A 1 15.08 40.13 -17.63
N LEU A 2 14.18 39.19 -17.37
CA LEU A 2 13.23 38.68 -18.36
C LEU A 2 12.01 39.63 -18.34
N GLY A 3 11.96 40.57 -19.27
CA GLY A 3 10.79 41.39 -19.49
C GLY A 3 9.82 40.64 -20.40
N MET A 4 8.77 40.06 -19.87
CA MET A 4 7.66 39.58 -20.71
C MET A 4 6.78 40.77 -21.10
N LYS A 5 6.74 41.08 -22.37
CA LYS A 5 5.78 41.99 -22.98
C LYS A 5 4.86 41.20 -23.90
N GLY A 6 3.60 41.07 -23.49
CA GLY A 6 2.55 40.57 -24.36
C GLY A 6 2.57 39.06 -24.65
N ASN A 7 1.50 38.56 -25.18
CA ASN A 7 1.11 37.16 -25.47
C ASN A 7 2.09 36.34 -26.38
N GLU A 8 3.39 36.49 -26.25
CA GLU A 8 4.36 35.62 -26.92
C GLU A 8 4.81 34.55 -25.94
N GLU A 9 4.40 33.34 -26.17
CA GLU A 9 4.88 32.13 -25.45
C GLU A 9 6.38 31.95 -25.78
N SER A 10 7.25 32.23 -24.82
CA SER A 10 8.67 31.90 -24.92
C SER A 10 8.84 30.40 -24.94
N ILE A 11 9.27 29.83 -26.05
CA ILE A 11 9.40 28.41 -26.26
C ILE A 11 10.68 27.86 -25.64
N CYS A 12 11.74 28.68 -25.55
CA CYS A 12 13.01 28.24 -24.91
C CYS A 12 13.81 29.41 -24.33
N LEU A 13 14.69 29.08 -23.38
CA LEU A 13 15.72 29.95 -22.83
C LEU A 13 17.09 29.53 -23.38
N LEU A 14 17.81 30.46 -24.02
CA LEU A 14 19.12 30.26 -24.56
C LEU A 14 20.17 31.01 -23.74
N ALA A 15 21.18 30.35 -23.21
CA ALA A 15 22.32 30.96 -22.57
C ALA A 15 23.56 30.78 -23.46
N VAL A 16 24.21 31.89 -23.85
CA VAL A 16 25.37 31.94 -24.77
C VAL A 16 26.57 32.55 -24.06
N LYS A 17 27.74 31.90 -24.17
CA LYS A 17 29.01 32.45 -23.70
C LYS A 17 30.09 32.16 -24.76
N GLY A 18 30.44 33.14 -25.56
CA GLY A 18 31.33 32.99 -26.73
C GLY A 18 30.73 32.02 -27.75
N GLU A 19 31.46 31.00 -28.14
CA GLU A 19 30.99 29.96 -29.06
C GLU A 19 30.20 28.82 -28.38
N ARG A 20 30.01 28.88 -27.08
CA ARG A 20 29.28 27.87 -26.31
C ARG A 20 27.86 28.36 -26.02
N ALA A 21 26.89 27.54 -26.35
CA ALA A 21 25.49 27.82 -26.06
C ALA A 21 24.85 26.63 -25.34
N THR A 22 23.94 26.88 -24.40
CA THR A 22 23.06 25.90 -23.82
C THR A 22 21.63 26.40 -23.85
N ARG A 23 20.69 25.51 -23.99
CA ARG A 23 19.27 25.83 -24.17
C ARG A 23 18.44 25.03 -23.19
N ILE A 24 17.40 25.68 -22.63
CA ILE A 24 16.35 25.04 -21.84
C ILE A 24 15.03 25.30 -22.55
N ASP A 25 14.31 24.24 -22.87
CA ASP A 25 12.98 24.31 -23.44
C ASP A 25 11.98 24.64 -22.32
N LEU A 26 11.22 25.71 -22.48
CA LEU A 26 10.23 26.15 -21.48
C LEU A 26 8.84 25.54 -21.72
N ALA A 27 8.61 24.95 -22.90
CA ALA A 27 7.37 24.26 -23.21
C ALA A 27 7.39 22.79 -22.73
N SER A 28 8.60 22.22 -22.61
CA SER A 28 8.79 20.88 -22.02
C SER A 28 9.80 20.96 -20.89
N THR A 29 9.37 20.69 -19.67
CA THR A 29 10.29 20.62 -18.53
C THR A 29 11.26 19.47 -18.72
N ALA A 30 12.57 19.71 -18.51
CA ALA A 30 13.63 18.68 -18.61
C ALA A 30 13.43 17.51 -17.64
N LEU A 31 12.55 17.67 -16.67
CA LEU A 31 12.10 16.65 -15.72
C LEU A 31 10.62 16.35 -15.97
N ASN A 32 10.36 15.15 -16.45
CA ASN A 32 8.98 14.65 -16.47
C ASN A 32 8.54 14.36 -15.04
N LEU A 33 7.83 15.30 -14.44
CA LEU A 33 7.31 15.19 -13.07
C LEU A 33 5.88 14.63 -13.01
N THR A 34 5.33 14.14 -14.11
CA THR A 34 3.97 13.60 -14.15
C THR A 34 3.76 12.35 -13.29
N GLY A 35 4.85 11.66 -12.89
CA GLY A 35 4.82 10.54 -11.96
C GLY A 35 5.05 10.92 -10.49
N PHE A 36 5.23 12.21 -10.18
CA PHE A 36 5.48 12.67 -8.82
C PHE A 36 4.37 13.65 -8.41
N PRO A 37 3.80 13.53 -7.20
CA PRO A 37 2.84 14.49 -6.69
C PRO A 37 3.55 15.79 -6.27
N VAL A 38 4.30 16.38 -7.17
CA VAL A 38 4.90 17.71 -7.03
C VAL A 38 3.90 18.76 -7.51
N ALA A 39 2.72 18.81 -6.89
CA ALA A 39 1.95 20.02 -6.92
C ALA A 39 2.75 21.06 -6.12
N GLY A 40 3.45 21.94 -6.79
CA GLY A 40 3.98 23.14 -6.14
C GLY A 40 2.83 23.85 -5.41
N PRO A 41 3.11 24.66 -4.38
CA PRO A 41 2.07 25.46 -3.75
C PRO A 41 1.34 26.22 -4.86
N GLN A 42 0.01 26.08 -4.91
CA GLN A 42 -0.80 26.87 -5.81
C GLN A 42 -0.40 28.33 -5.58
N GLY A 43 -0.03 29.03 -6.64
CA GLY A 43 0.49 30.40 -6.58
C GLY A 43 -0.54 31.39 -6.05
N TYR A 44 -0.74 31.38 -4.75
CA TYR A 44 -1.47 32.43 -4.05
C TYR A 44 -0.46 33.49 -3.62
N ASP A 45 -0.70 34.73 -3.96
CA ASP A 45 0.09 35.88 -3.49
C ASP A 45 0.17 35.93 -1.95
N ARG A 46 -0.71 35.20 -1.27
CA ARG A 46 -0.84 35.18 0.18
C ARG A 46 -1.28 33.79 0.66
N GLN A 47 -0.77 33.39 1.80
CA GLN A 47 -1.11 32.15 2.46
C GLN A 47 -1.47 32.39 3.94
N LEU A 48 -2.57 31.84 4.39
CA LEU A 48 -2.90 31.74 5.79
C LEU A 48 -2.52 30.34 6.26
N PHE A 49 -1.41 30.22 6.98
CA PHE A 49 -0.94 28.96 7.55
C PHE A 49 -1.55 28.76 8.93
N VAL A 50 -2.38 27.74 9.09
CA VAL A 50 -3.11 27.46 10.34
C VAL A 50 -2.55 26.15 10.93
N PHE A 51 -2.29 26.17 12.24
CA PHE A 51 -1.73 25.01 12.94
C PHE A 51 -2.16 24.99 14.40
N GLY A 52 -2.18 23.77 14.95
CA GLY A 52 -2.42 23.50 16.37
C GLY A 52 -1.35 22.59 16.95
N PRO A 53 -1.27 22.44 18.27
CA PRO A 53 -0.33 21.53 18.93
C PRO A 53 -0.71 20.06 18.71
N ARG A 54 -1.94 19.78 18.33
CA ARG A 54 -2.46 18.44 18.04
C ARG A 54 -3.74 18.54 17.18
N ASP A 55 -4.13 17.42 16.57
CA ASP A 55 -5.27 17.34 15.68
C ASP A 55 -6.48 16.61 16.33
N ILE A 56 -6.29 16.03 17.54
CA ILE A 56 -7.33 15.28 18.24
C ILE A 56 -7.54 15.88 19.64
N TYR A 57 -8.83 16.09 20.00
CA TYR A 57 -9.27 16.67 21.25
C TYR A 57 -10.41 15.87 21.85
N ARG A 58 -10.71 16.08 23.15
CA ARG A 58 -11.87 15.54 23.83
C ARG A 58 -12.94 16.62 24.04
N PRO A 59 -14.22 16.23 24.21
CA PRO A 59 -15.19 17.13 24.80
C PRO A 59 -14.66 17.76 26.11
N SER A 60 -15.04 18.98 26.42
CA SER A 60 -14.53 19.79 27.55
C SER A 60 -13.08 20.26 27.44
N GLU A 61 -12.31 19.90 26.42
CA GLU A 61 -10.95 20.41 26.24
C GLU A 61 -10.91 21.77 25.54
N VAL A 62 -9.75 22.41 25.64
CA VAL A 62 -9.49 23.68 24.93
C VAL A 62 -8.66 23.41 23.70
N VAL A 63 -9.21 23.71 22.54
CA VAL A 63 -8.50 23.70 21.27
C VAL A 63 -7.67 24.97 21.15
N ILE A 64 -6.37 24.83 21.01
CA ILE A 64 -5.45 25.95 20.78
C ILE A 64 -5.10 26.00 19.30
N ILE A 65 -5.40 27.12 18.67
CA ILE A 65 -5.19 27.29 17.22
C ILE A 65 -4.34 28.52 17.02
N ASN A 66 -3.37 28.41 16.14
CA ASN A 66 -2.49 29.48 15.74
C ASN A 66 -2.54 29.66 14.22
N ALA A 67 -2.30 30.88 13.74
CA ALA A 67 -2.15 31.12 12.32
C ALA A 67 -1.14 32.22 12.03
N LEU A 68 -0.52 32.13 10.87
CA LEU A 68 0.38 33.12 10.29
C LEU A 68 -0.10 33.51 8.90
N LEU A 69 -0.16 34.81 8.64
CA LEU A 69 -0.42 35.33 7.29
C LEU A 69 0.92 35.68 6.66
N ARG A 70 1.22 35.08 5.51
CA ARG A 70 2.49 35.23 4.79
C ARG A 70 2.27 35.33 3.29
N ASP A 71 3.28 35.86 2.57
CA ASP A 71 3.32 35.84 1.11
C ASP A 71 3.75 34.46 0.57
N ALA A 72 3.90 34.36 -0.76
CA ALA A 72 4.31 33.13 -1.44
C ALA A 72 5.74 32.70 -1.08
N ASP A 73 6.61 33.65 -0.71
CA ASP A 73 7.99 33.43 -0.34
C ASP A 73 8.16 33.14 1.18
N GLY A 74 7.06 33.15 1.92
CA GLY A 74 7.03 32.84 3.35
C GLY A 74 7.25 34.04 4.26
N HIS A 75 7.38 35.27 3.75
CA HIS A 75 7.54 36.45 4.57
C HIS A 75 6.22 36.85 5.26
N PRO A 76 6.25 37.28 6.51
CA PRO A 76 5.05 37.74 7.18
C PRO A 76 4.43 38.93 6.50
N LEU A 77 3.12 38.91 6.30
CA LEU A 77 2.33 40.03 5.78
C LEU A 77 1.71 40.81 6.93
N PRO A 78 1.35 42.09 6.70
CA PRO A 78 0.59 42.86 7.67
C PRO A 78 -0.69 42.13 8.09
N THR A 79 -0.87 41.99 9.38
CA THR A 79 -2.00 41.25 9.96
C THR A 79 -3.26 42.11 9.90
N ARG A 80 -4.41 41.43 9.74
CA ARG A 80 -5.74 42.00 9.69
C ARG A 80 -6.73 41.13 10.46
N PRO A 81 -7.88 41.63 10.90
CA PRO A 81 -8.92 40.80 11.49
C PRO A 81 -9.41 39.72 10.50
N ILE A 82 -9.58 38.50 10.99
CA ILE A 82 -10.07 37.35 10.19
C ILE A 82 -11.43 36.93 10.73
N LYS A 83 -12.44 36.81 9.86
CA LYS A 83 -13.71 36.20 10.23
C LYS A 83 -13.51 34.69 10.35
N ALA A 84 -13.86 34.15 11.51
CA ALA A 84 -13.72 32.72 11.82
C ALA A 84 -15.07 32.13 12.20
N GLU A 85 -15.35 30.94 11.67
CA GLU A 85 -16.56 30.16 11.94
C GLU A 85 -16.15 28.76 12.40
N LEU A 86 -16.53 28.39 13.62
CA LEU A 86 -16.35 27.04 14.14
C LEU A 86 -17.55 26.19 13.76
N VAL A 87 -17.32 25.17 12.96
CA VAL A 87 -18.34 24.30 12.36
C VAL A 87 -18.27 22.91 12.99
N GLN A 88 -19.43 22.39 13.39
CA GLN A 88 -19.60 21.06 13.97
C GLN A 88 -19.57 19.96 12.89
N PRO A 89 -19.43 18.69 13.27
CA PRO A 89 -19.45 17.55 12.35
C PRO A 89 -20.75 17.44 11.50
N ASP A 90 -21.87 17.95 12.01
CA ASP A 90 -23.16 18.00 11.30
C ASP A 90 -23.26 19.18 10.31
N GLY A 91 -22.21 19.98 10.19
CA GLY A 91 -22.15 21.16 9.31
C GLY A 91 -22.74 22.45 9.91
N GLN A 92 -23.27 22.42 11.13
CA GLN A 92 -23.80 23.62 11.79
C GLN A 92 -22.68 24.50 12.33
N VAL A 93 -22.86 25.82 12.23
CA VAL A 93 -21.92 26.80 12.78
C VAL A 93 -22.20 26.95 14.27
N MET A 94 -21.33 26.40 15.12
CA MET A 94 -21.43 26.53 16.55
C MET A 94 -21.10 27.95 17.04
N ARG A 95 -20.09 28.59 16.44
CA ARG A 95 -19.61 29.90 16.87
C ARG A 95 -19.01 30.67 15.71
N THR A 96 -19.34 31.96 15.63
CA THR A 96 -18.67 32.94 14.74
C THR A 96 -17.94 33.96 15.59
N PHE A 97 -16.69 34.31 15.22
CA PHE A 97 -15.92 35.33 15.91
C PHE A 97 -14.96 36.05 14.94
N VAL A 98 -14.47 37.20 15.36
CA VAL A 98 -13.41 37.90 14.65
C VAL A 98 -12.09 37.59 15.33
N TRP A 99 -11.19 36.96 14.60
CA TRP A 99 -9.87 36.60 15.11
C TRP A 99 -8.93 37.77 14.95
N GLN A 100 -8.56 38.38 16.08
CA GLN A 100 -7.66 39.53 16.10
C GLN A 100 -6.22 39.06 16.20
N PRO A 101 -5.30 39.65 15.42
CA PRO A 101 -3.88 39.37 15.54
C PRO A 101 -3.29 40.03 16.78
N GLU A 102 -2.30 39.36 17.37
CA GLU A 102 -1.49 39.86 18.47
C GLU A 102 0.00 39.66 18.13
N ALA A 103 0.79 40.73 18.12
CA ALA A 103 2.22 40.71 17.79
C ALA A 103 2.58 39.92 16.48
N GLY A 104 1.75 40.04 15.45
CA GLY A 104 1.98 39.37 14.17
C GLY A 104 1.47 37.92 14.08
N LEU A 105 0.97 37.37 15.18
CA LEU A 105 0.46 36.00 15.29
C LEU A 105 -1.03 36.02 15.59
N TYR A 106 -1.77 35.09 15.00
CA TYR A 106 -3.13 34.80 15.39
C TYR A 106 -3.11 33.64 16.38
N GLN A 107 -3.59 33.85 17.60
CA GLN A 107 -3.76 32.79 18.59
C GLN A 107 -5.20 32.80 19.11
N GLN A 108 -5.83 31.66 19.13
CA GLN A 108 -7.17 31.49 19.67
C GLN A 108 -7.25 30.25 20.55
N ARG A 109 -7.96 30.39 21.65
CA ARG A 109 -8.34 29.29 22.54
C ARG A 109 -9.85 29.09 22.44
N LEU A 110 -10.26 27.90 22.00
CA LEU A 110 -11.65 27.54 21.83
C LEU A 110 -11.99 26.43 22.84
N ALA A 111 -12.80 26.75 23.84
CA ALA A 111 -13.31 25.74 24.77
C ALA A 111 -14.41 24.94 24.08
N LEU A 112 -14.26 23.65 24.03
CA LEU A 112 -15.28 22.71 23.59
C LEU A 112 -16.26 22.44 24.75
N PRO A 113 -17.58 22.44 24.53
CA PRO A 113 -18.53 22.05 25.57
C PRO A 113 -18.38 20.58 25.93
N ALA A 114 -18.87 20.19 27.12
CA ALA A 114 -18.90 18.79 27.53
C ALA A 114 -19.80 17.92 26.61
N SER A 115 -20.76 18.55 25.99
CA SER A 115 -21.69 17.95 25.00
C SER A 115 -21.17 18.09 23.55
N ALA A 116 -19.88 18.41 23.34
CA ALA A 116 -19.34 18.55 21.98
C ALA A 116 -19.55 17.25 21.21
N MET A 117 -20.08 17.35 19.99
CA MET A 117 -20.26 16.21 19.11
C MET A 117 -18.91 15.60 18.76
N THR A 118 -18.81 14.28 18.77
CA THR A 118 -17.65 13.54 18.24
C THR A 118 -17.65 13.58 16.71
N GLY A 119 -16.46 13.63 16.13
CA GLY A 119 -16.27 13.68 14.67
C GLY A 119 -15.37 14.83 14.25
N ASP A 120 -15.40 15.11 12.95
CA ASP A 120 -14.54 16.13 12.32
C ASP A 120 -15.13 17.52 12.46
N TRP A 121 -14.45 18.35 13.24
CA TRP A 121 -14.72 19.77 13.38
C TRP A 121 -13.91 20.58 12.40
N MET A 122 -14.40 21.72 11.99
CA MET A 122 -13.76 22.58 11.00
C MET A 122 -13.77 24.04 11.44
N LEU A 123 -12.64 24.71 11.34
CA LEU A 123 -12.55 26.17 11.44
C LEU A 123 -12.48 26.75 10.03
N ARG A 124 -13.52 27.48 9.62
CA ARG A 124 -13.56 28.25 8.38
C ARG A 124 -13.05 29.65 8.63
N LEU A 125 -12.10 30.09 7.83
CA LEU A 125 -11.44 31.37 7.96
C LEU A 125 -11.61 32.20 6.69
N ASN A 126 -11.90 33.47 6.83
CA ASN A 126 -12.05 34.41 5.71
C ASN A 126 -11.35 35.74 6.05
N THR A 127 -10.34 36.08 5.28
CA THR A 127 -9.55 37.32 5.45
C THR A 127 -10.20 38.54 4.82
N GLY A 128 -11.37 38.38 4.17
CA GLY A 128 -12.12 39.48 3.54
C GLY A 128 -11.66 39.84 2.09
N ASP A 129 -10.62 39.18 1.57
CA ASP A 129 -10.01 39.42 0.27
C ASP A 129 -9.99 38.20 -0.63
N ASN A 130 -11.05 37.41 -0.61
CA ASN A 130 -11.22 36.10 -1.27
C ASN A 130 -10.30 34.96 -0.77
N LEU A 131 -9.37 35.22 0.13
CA LEU A 131 -8.60 34.15 0.76
C LEU A 131 -9.46 33.46 1.83
N LYS A 132 -9.87 32.24 1.52
CA LYS A 132 -10.59 31.36 2.43
C LYS A 132 -9.69 30.20 2.80
N ARG A 133 -9.70 29.80 4.07
CA ARG A 133 -8.95 28.64 4.57
C ARG A 133 -9.83 27.83 5.49
N GLU A 134 -9.65 26.52 5.44
CA GLU A 134 -10.25 25.57 6.37
C GLU A 134 -9.16 24.85 7.13
N TRP A 135 -9.37 24.70 8.43
CA TRP A 135 -8.51 23.87 9.28
C TRP A 135 -9.41 22.90 10.02
N LYS A 136 -9.04 21.61 10.03
CA LYS A 136 -9.82 20.53 10.61
C LYS A 136 -9.11 19.96 11.83
N PHE A 137 -9.92 19.53 12.78
CA PHE A 137 -9.47 18.77 13.94
C PHE A 137 -10.57 17.77 14.32
N HIS A 138 -10.20 16.69 14.98
CA HIS A 138 -11.08 15.62 15.37
C HIS A 138 -11.44 15.73 16.86
N VAL A 139 -12.70 15.54 17.20
CA VAL A 139 -13.16 15.43 18.59
C VAL A 139 -13.63 14.01 18.82
N GLU A 140 -13.02 13.34 19.80
CA GLU A 140 -13.33 11.97 20.15
C GLU A 140 -13.40 11.80 21.68
N ASP A 141 -14.37 11.02 22.14
CA ASP A 141 -14.44 10.63 23.54
C ASP A 141 -13.62 9.36 23.76
N PHE A 142 -12.42 9.54 24.29
CA PHE A 142 -11.52 8.43 24.56
C PHE A 142 -11.90 7.74 25.87
N LEU A 143 -12.63 6.65 25.74
CA LEU A 143 -12.73 5.69 26.83
C LEU A 143 -11.41 4.91 26.93
N PRO A 144 -10.69 4.98 28.05
CA PRO A 144 -9.46 4.20 28.21
C PRO A 144 -9.78 2.70 28.20
N GLU A 145 -8.89 1.92 27.62
CA GLU A 145 -8.94 0.47 27.78
C GLU A 145 -8.84 0.15 29.28
N ARG A 146 -9.75 -0.65 29.80
CA ARG A 146 -9.77 -1.10 31.19
C ARG A 146 -9.31 -2.53 31.35
N MET A 147 -9.21 -3.24 30.23
CA MET A 147 -8.83 -4.65 30.15
C MET A 147 -7.59 -4.83 29.30
N ALA A 148 -6.93 -5.95 29.52
CA ALA A 148 -5.90 -6.48 28.65
C ALA A 148 -6.41 -7.78 28.05
N LEU A 149 -6.19 -7.99 26.76
CA LEU A 149 -6.47 -9.21 26.03
C LEU A 149 -5.16 -9.80 25.54
N THR A 150 -4.93 -11.08 25.81
CA THR A 150 -3.79 -11.84 25.30
C THR A 150 -4.32 -13.00 24.48
N LEU A 151 -3.84 -13.11 23.24
CA LEU A 151 -4.10 -14.23 22.36
C LEU A 151 -2.78 -15.01 22.23
N LYS A 152 -2.82 -16.34 22.49
CA LYS A 152 -1.66 -17.22 22.43
C LYS A 152 -1.91 -18.31 21.40
N ASN A 153 -0.91 -18.64 20.61
CA ASN A 153 -0.89 -19.76 19.68
C ASN A 153 0.50 -20.37 19.66
N ASP A 154 0.66 -21.50 18.97
CA ASP A 154 1.95 -22.12 18.79
C ASP A 154 2.87 -21.20 17.97
N PRO A 155 4.10 -20.90 18.42
CA PRO A 155 5.06 -20.12 17.64
C PRO A 155 5.60 -20.86 16.42
N GLN A 156 5.45 -22.19 16.36
CA GLN A 156 5.91 -22.99 15.22
C GLN A 156 4.82 -23.10 14.14
N PRO A 157 5.22 -23.12 12.86
CA PRO A 157 4.28 -23.41 11.78
C PRO A 157 3.63 -24.78 11.98
N GLN A 158 2.31 -24.82 11.85
CA GLN A 158 1.53 -26.05 11.95
C GLN A 158 1.40 -26.73 10.58
N PRO A 159 1.37 -28.06 10.50
CA PRO A 159 1.07 -28.77 9.26
C PRO A 159 -0.37 -28.49 8.81
N ALA A 160 -0.64 -28.65 7.51
CA ALA A 160 -1.94 -28.31 6.95
C ALA A 160 -3.09 -29.25 7.41
N ASP A 161 -2.78 -30.44 7.85
CA ASP A 161 -3.75 -31.44 8.33
C ASP A 161 -4.11 -31.29 9.81
N ALA A 162 -3.44 -30.41 10.56
CA ALA A 162 -3.70 -30.19 11.98
C ALA A 162 -4.77 -29.12 12.21
N SER A 163 -5.53 -29.28 13.31
CA SER A 163 -6.35 -28.20 13.87
C SER A 163 -5.45 -27.15 14.55
N VAL A 164 -5.92 -25.91 14.59
CA VAL A 164 -5.19 -24.81 15.22
C VAL A 164 -5.87 -24.38 16.50
N GLU A 165 -5.09 -24.20 17.56
CA GLU A 165 -5.59 -23.76 18.86
C GLU A 165 -5.13 -22.34 19.19
N PHE A 166 -6.07 -21.50 19.63
CA PHE A 166 -5.80 -20.19 20.20
C PHE A 166 -6.20 -20.16 21.67
N GLY A 167 -5.23 -19.93 22.56
CA GLY A 167 -5.47 -19.63 23.96
C GLY A 167 -5.83 -18.16 24.12
N ILE A 168 -6.89 -17.88 24.84
CA ILE A 168 -7.44 -16.52 25.06
C ILE A 168 -7.40 -16.22 26.55
N GLU A 169 -6.86 -15.07 26.94
CA GLU A 169 -6.83 -14.62 28.33
C GLU A 169 -7.18 -13.13 28.40
N GLY A 170 -8.26 -12.81 29.10
CA GLY A 170 -8.71 -11.47 29.40
C GLY A 170 -8.55 -11.13 30.88
N ARG A 171 -7.99 -9.95 31.18
CA ARG A 171 -7.83 -9.43 32.54
C ARG A 171 -8.17 -7.94 32.60
N TYR A 172 -8.73 -7.50 33.69
CA TYR A 172 -8.79 -6.08 34.01
C TYR A 172 -7.40 -5.55 34.36
N LEU A 173 -7.12 -4.30 34.06
CA LEU A 173 -5.81 -3.68 34.33
C LEU A 173 -5.48 -3.62 35.84
N TYR A 174 -6.47 -3.68 36.71
CA TYR A 174 -6.28 -3.83 38.17
C TYR A 174 -6.02 -5.26 38.63
N GLY A 175 -5.93 -6.24 37.69
CA GLY A 175 -5.47 -7.59 37.95
C GLY A 175 -6.56 -8.66 38.02
N ALA A 176 -7.82 -8.32 38.16
CA ALA A 176 -8.91 -9.30 38.20
C ALA A 176 -9.13 -9.98 36.82
N PRO A 177 -9.57 -11.25 36.78
CA PRO A 177 -9.94 -11.89 35.54
C PRO A 177 -11.18 -11.22 34.90
N ALA A 178 -11.21 -11.11 33.57
CA ALA A 178 -12.37 -10.63 32.82
C ALA A 178 -13.43 -11.75 32.65
N ALA A 179 -13.85 -12.31 33.77
CA ALA A 179 -14.77 -13.46 33.82
C ALA A 179 -16.13 -13.12 33.23
N GLY A 180 -16.65 -13.97 32.37
CA GLY A 180 -17.97 -13.82 31.74
C GLY A 180 -18.05 -12.77 30.63
N ASN A 181 -16.98 -12.03 30.37
CA ASN A 181 -16.95 -11.06 29.27
C ASN A 181 -16.97 -11.79 27.93
N THR A 182 -17.61 -11.18 26.95
CA THR A 182 -17.73 -11.71 25.59
C THR A 182 -16.53 -11.32 24.74
N LEU A 183 -16.00 -12.28 24.02
CA LEU A 183 -15.02 -12.08 22.98
C LEU A 183 -15.70 -12.27 21.62
N GLN A 184 -15.62 -11.27 20.78
CA GLN A 184 -16.12 -11.32 19.39
C GLN A 184 -14.99 -11.09 18.41
N GLY A 185 -15.01 -11.79 17.27
CA GLY A 185 -13.96 -11.65 16.30
C GLY A 185 -14.22 -12.37 14.99
N GLN A 186 -13.19 -12.43 14.18
CA GLN A 186 -13.20 -13.10 12.88
C GLN A 186 -11.92 -13.89 12.67
N LEU A 187 -12.08 -15.03 12.03
CA LEU A 187 -11.00 -15.87 11.51
C LEU A 187 -10.89 -15.68 10.00
N TYR A 188 -9.68 -15.49 9.52
CA TYR A 188 -9.44 -15.39 8.09
C TYR A 188 -8.07 -15.94 7.69
N LEU A 189 -7.99 -16.41 6.45
CA LEU A 189 -6.76 -16.88 5.81
C LEU A 189 -6.11 -15.78 4.98
N ARG A 190 -4.79 -15.77 4.99
CA ARG A 190 -3.96 -14.95 4.10
C ARG A 190 -2.76 -15.76 3.63
N PRO A 191 -2.29 -15.56 2.39
CA PRO A 191 -1.07 -16.20 1.92
C PRO A 191 0.14 -15.72 2.72
N ALA A 192 1.04 -16.65 3.06
CA ALA A 192 2.29 -16.37 3.74
C ALA A 192 3.46 -16.52 2.75
N ARG A 193 3.68 -15.50 1.91
CA ARG A 193 4.68 -15.57 0.81
C ARG A 193 6.12 -15.66 1.33
N GLU A 194 6.50 -14.83 2.27
CA GLU A 194 7.80 -14.84 2.95
C GLU A 194 7.68 -15.61 4.27
N ALA A 195 7.25 -16.86 4.19
CA ALA A 195 6.88 -17.66 5.34
C ALA A 195 8.06 -18.05 6.24
N VAL A 196 9.29 -17.98 5.73
CA VAL A 196 10.47 -18.52 6.41
C VAL A 196 11.45 -17.39 6.74
N ALA A 197 11.47 -16.96 8.00
CA ALA A 197 12.33 -15.85 8.45
C ALA A 197 13.84 -16.10 8.26
N ALA A 198 14.27 -17.37 8.30
CA ALA A 198 15.67 -17.75 8.07
C ALA A 198 16.10 -17.64 6.60
N LEU A 199 15.17 -17.47 5.67
CA LEU A 199 15.40 -17.37 4.24
C LEU A 199 14.83 -16.04 3.69
N PRO A 200 15.40 -14.89 4.02
CA PRO A 200 14.88 -13.60 3.62
C PRO A 200 14.88 -13.42 2.08
N GLY A 201 13.79 -12.83 1.58
CA GLY A 201 13.60 -12.58 0.15
C GLY A 201 13.18 -13.79 -0.68
N TYR A 202 13.12 -14.99 -0.09
CA TYR A 202 12.52 -16.14 -0.76
C TYR A 202 11.02 -16.13 -0.58
N GLN A 203 10.32 -16.33 -1.68
CA GLN A 203 8.87 -16.48 -1.71
C GLN A 203 8.51 -17.95 -1.91
N PHE A 204 7.46 -18.37 -1.20
CA PHE A 204 6.95 -19.74 -1.20
C PHE A 204 5.46 -19.74 -1.58
N GLY A 205 5.01 -20.84 -2.19
CA GLY A 205 3.61 -21.05 -2.58
C GLY A 205 3.23 -20.45 -3.94
N ASP A 206 2.11 -20.92 -4.47
CA ASP A 206 1.60 -20.49 -5.77
C ASP A 206 0.82 -19.17 -5.67
N ILE A 207 1.22 -18.19 -6.45
CA ILE A 207 0.55 -16.89 -6.53
C ILE A 207 -0.85 -17.00 -7.17
N THR A 208 -1.09 -18.02 -7.97
CA THR A 208 -2.35 -18.21 -8.71
C THR A 208 -3.34 -19.12 -8.00
N GLU A 209 -2.93 -19.73 -6.89
CA GLU A 209 -3.79 -20.63 -6.11
C GLU A 209 -5.00 -19.86 -5.54
N GLU A 210 -6.20 -20.34 -5.83
CA GLU A 210 -7.43 -19.75 -5.35
C GLU A 210 -7.70 -20.11 -3.88
N GLY A 211 -8.50 -19.31 -3.19
CA GLY A 211 -8.89 -19.58 -1.81
C GLY A 211 -7.89 -19.18 -0.73
N LEU A 212 -6.68 -18.73 -1.09
CA LEU A 212 -5.66 -18.29 -0.12
C LEU A 212 -6.07 -17.07 0.71
N LYS A 213 -7.03 -16.29 0.22
CA LYS A 213 -7.51 -15.06 0.87
C LYS A 213 -9.01 -15.12 1.07
N ARG A 214 -9.44 -15.56 2.24
CA ARG A 214 -10.87 -15.64 2.58
C ARG A 214 -11.12 -15.44 4.07
N THR A 215 -12.35 -15.06 4.42
CA THR A 215 -12.86 -15.16 5.78
C THR A 215 -13.33 -16.60 5.99
N LEU A 216 -12.98 -17.18 7.14
CA LEU A 216 -13.37 -18.54 7.48
C LEU A 216 -14.65 -18.54 8.32
N ASP A 217 -14.61 -17.83 9.46
CA ASP A 217 -15.70 -17.89 10.43
C ASP A 217 -15.73 -16.64 11.32
N GLU A 218 -16.87 -16.44 11.98
CA GLU A 218 -17.05 -15.48 13.06
C GLU A 218 -16.85 -16.18 14.41
N VAL A 219 -16.27 -15.47 15.36
CA VAL A 219 -15.99 -15.98 16.70
C VAL A 219 -16.86 -15.22 17.70
N ASP A 220 -17.61 -15.95 18.50
CA ASP A 220 -18.37 -15.41 19.64
C ASP A 220 -18.22 -16.38 20.82
N LEU A 221 -17.43 -15.97 21.81
CA LEU A 221 -17.09 -16.79 22.99
C LEU A 221 -17.32 -15.98 24.27
N LYS A 222 -17.54 -16.70 25.38
CA LYS A 222 -17.48 -16.11 26.72
C LYS A 222 -16.28 -16.64 27.48
N LEU A 223 -15.58 -15.76 28.17
CA LEU A 223 -14.49 -16.15 29.05
C LEU A 223 -15.04 -16.82 30.30
N ASP A 224 -14.31 -17.85 30.77
CA ASP A 224 -14.62 -18.58 31.99
C ASP A 224 -14.41 -17.76 33.27
N ALA A 225 -14.63 -18.35 34.44
CA ALA A 225 -14.44 -17.69 35.73
C ALA A 225 -13.00 -17.22 35.98
N SER A 226 -12.01 -17.79 35.29
CA SER A 226 -10.61 -17.40 35.37
C SER A 226 -10.22 -16.36 34.30
N GLY A 227 -11.18 -15.89 33.50
CA GLY A 227 -10.95 -14.96 32.40
C GLY A 227 -10.29 -15.59 31.19
N LYS A 228 -10.46 -16.90 30.98
CA LYS A 228 -9.83 -17.65 29.88
C LYS A 228 -10.87 -18.29 28.97
N ALA A 229 -10.45 -18.55 27.74
CA ALA A 229 -11.15 -19.41 26.80
C ALA A 229 -10.14 -20.09 25.86
N GLN A 230 -10.55 -21.14 25.20
CA GLN A 230 -9.80 -21.81 24.15
C GLN A 230 -10.64 -21.90 22.89
N LEU A 231 -10.06 -21.54 21.77
CA LEU A 231 -10.69 -21.64 20.47
C LEU A 231 -9.90 -22.66 19.63
N THR A 232 -10.57 -23.76 19.29
CA THR A 232 -10.03 -24.75 18.34
C THR A 232 -10.64 -24.47 16.97
N VAL A 233 -9.79 -24.32 15.96
CA VAL A 233 -10.18 -24.10 14.57
C VAL A 233 -9.87 -25.38 13.80
N GLU A 234 -10.93 -26.04 13.37
CA GLU A 234 -10.80 -27.23 12.54
C GLU A 234 -10.23 -26.88 11.17
N ASN A 235 -9.53 -27.82 10.56
CA ASN A 235 -8.91 -27.66 9.27
C ASN A 235 -9.96 -27.39 8.18
N GLN A 236 -9.84 -26.27 7.49
CA GLN A 236 -10.65 -25.86 6.34
C GLN A 236 -9.76 -25.46 5.16
N TRP A 237 -8.47 -25.83 5.18
CA TRP A 237 -7.45 -25.45 4.21
C TRP A 237 -6.63 -26.63 3.69
N ASP A 238 -7.10 -27.86 3.90
CA ASP A 238 -6.47 -29.11 3.51
C ASP A 238 -6.20 -29.24 1.99
N GLN A 239 -6.97 -28.55 1.19
CA GLN A 239 -6.80 -28.52 -0.28
C GLN A 239 -5.83 -27.43 -0.75
N LEU A 240 -5.29 -26.63 0.16
CA LEU A 240 -4.37 -25.54 -0.20
C LEU A 240 -2.91 -26.04 -0.08
N HIS A 241 -2.12 -25.68 -1.07
CA HIS A 241 -0.74 -26.15 -1.24
C HIS A 241 0.30 -25.06 -0.94
N SER A 242 -0.14 -23.82 -0.75
CA SER A 242 0.71 -22.68 -0.41
C SER A 242 0.75 -22.42 1.10
N PRO A 243 1.86 -21.89 1.63
CA PRO A 243 1.93 -21.46 3.02
C PRO A 243 0.91 -20.38 3.34
N LEU A 244 0.29 -20.49 4.51
CA LEU A 244 -0.82 -19.64 4.94
C LEU A 244 -0.56 -19.06 6.33
N ASN A 245 -1.21 -17.96 6.59
CA ASN A 245 -1.44 -17.39 7.91
C ASN A 245 -2.93 -17.50 8.25
N LEU A 246 -3.25 -18.29 9.25
CA LEU A 246 -4.56 -18.25 9.91
C LEU A 246 -4.52 -17.14 10.95
N ILE A 247 -5.41 -16.17 10.81
CA ILE A 247 -5.42 -14.97 11.60
C ILE A 247 -6.71 -14.88 12.39
N LEU A 248 -6.57 -14.81 13.71
CA LEU A 248 -7.64 -14.47 14.64
C LEU A 248 -7.52 -12.99 14.97
N GLN A 249 -8.53 -12.20 14.62
CA GLN A 249 -8.71 -10.84 15.10
C GLN A 249 -9.92 -10.81 16.02
N ALA A 250 -9.70 -10.51 17.28
CA ALA A 250 -10.75 -10.60 18.29
C ALA A 250 -10.76 -9.38 19.23
N SER A 251 -11.96 -9.03 19.69
CA SER A 251 -12.24 -7.92 20.58
C SER A 251 -12.91 -8.42 21.84
N LEU A 252 -12.34 -8.15 22.99
CA LEU A 252 -12.92 -8.40 24.30
C LEU A 252 -13.83 -7.23 24.65
N LEU A 253 -15.12 -7.53 24.89
CA LEU A 253 -16.15 -6.54 25.12
C LEU A 253 -16.39 -6.33 26.61
N GLU A 254 -16.64 -5.08 27.00
CA GLU A 254 -17.07 -4.68 28.33
C GLU A 254 -18.32 -3.80 28.23
N THR A 255 -19.31 -4.01 29.10
CA THR A 255 -20.48 -3.14 29.14
C THR A 255 -20.11 -1.72 29.60
N GLY A 256 -20.31 -0.74 28.72
CA GLY A 256 -19.96 0.67 28.98
C GLY A 256 -18.44 0.98 28.91
N GLY A 257 -17.63 0.02 28.45
CA GLY A 257 -16.19 0.19 28.22
C GLY A 257 -15.83 0.19 26.74
N ARG A 258 -14.55 0.51 26.44
CA ARG A 258 -13.99 0.40 25.11
C ARG A 258 -13.56 -1.05 24.87
N PRO A 259 -13.92 -1.67 23.71
CA PRO A 259 -13.43 -2.98 23.35
C PRO A 259 -11.90 -3.00 23.22
N VAL A 260 -11.28 -4.09 23.68
CA VAL A 260 -9.84 -4.32 23.51
C VAL A 260 -9.63 -5.32 22.39
N THR A 261 -9.10 -4.85 21.26
CA THR A 261 -8.89 -5.67 20.08
C THR A 261 -7.43 -6.13 19.99
N ARG A 262 -7.23 -7.42 19.74
CA ARG A 262 -5.90 -8.02 19.50
C ARG A 262 -5.97 -8.95 18.28
N ARG A 263 -4.80 -9.26 17.77
CA ARG A 263 -4.62 -10.15 16.63
C ARG A 263 -3.57 -11.22 16.98
N ALA A 264 -3.88 -12.46 16.64
CA ALA A 264 -2.93 -13.58 16.66
C ALA A 264 -2.82 -14.16 15.25
N THR A 265 -1.65 -14.69 14.92
CA THR A 265 -1.38 -15.26 13.60
C THR A 265 -0.69 -16.60 13.79
N GLN A 266 -1.29 -17.66 13.26
CA GLN A 266 -0.72 -18.98 13.19
C GLN A 266 -0.26 -19.27 11.78
N ALA A 267 1.03 -19.55 11.60
CA ALA A 267 1.56 -20.00 10.33
C ALA A 267 1.16 -21.46 10.08
N ILE A 268 0.77 -21.74 8.84
CA ILE A 268 0.44 -23.08 8.35
C ILE A 268 1.36 -23.39 7.19
N TRP A 269 1.98 -24.56 7.22
CA TRP A 269 2.90 -25.02 6.20
C TRP A 269 2.39 -26.32 5.59
N PRO A 270 2.07 -26.38 4.27
CA PRO A 270 1.25 -27.44 3.69
C PRO A 270 2.00 -28.73 3.34
N ALA A 271 3.33 -28.74 3.42
CA ALA A 271 4.15 -29.91 3.06
C ALA A 271 5.42 -30.01 3.91
N ASP A 272 6.16 -31.12 3.83
CA ASP A 272 7.43 -31.27 4.52
C ASP A 272 8.47 -30.23 4.08
N ALA A 273 8.49 -29.93 2.79
CA ALA A 273 9.32 -28.89 2.20
C ALA A 273 8.68 -28.33 0.92
N LEU A 274 9.03 -27.11 0.60
CA LEU A 274 8.56 -26.39 -0.60
C LEU A 274 9.74 -25.73 -1.34
N PRO A 275 9.63 -25.57 -2.65
CA PRO A 275 10.55 -24.74 -3.38
C PRO A 275 10.34 -23.26 -3.03
N GLY A 276 11.41 -22.54 -2.77
CA GLY A 276 11.43 -21.09 -2.55
C GLY A 276 12.15 -20.39 -3.70
N ILE A 277 11.61 -19.30 -4.18
CA ILE A 277 12.17 -18.52 -5.29
C ILE A 277 12.54 -17.13 -4.78
N ARG A 278 13.77 -16.70 -5.06
CA ARG A 278 14.24 -15.35 -4.78
C ARG A 278 14.72 -14.69 -6.08
N PRO A 279 14.10 -13.60 -6.53
CA PRO A 279 14.63 -12.77 -7.61
C PRO A 279 15.99 -12.18 -7.20
N LEU A 280 16.97 -12.19 -8.14
CA LEU A 280 18.30 -11.61 -7.94
C LEU A 280 18.42 -10.21 -8.57
N PHE A 281 17.31 -9.56 -8.82
CA PHE A 281 17.19 -8.21 -9.37
C PHE A 281 16.28 -7.35 -8.49
N GLY A 282 16.40 -6.02 -8.64
CA GLY A 282 15.70 -5.08 -7.75
C GLY A 282 14.23 -4.89 -8.11
N ASN A 283 13.51 -4.31 -7.15
CA ASN A 283 12.15 -3.87 -7.34
C ASN A 283 12.11 -2.46 -7.94
N LYS A 284 11.06 -2.18 -8.69
CA LYS A 284 10.70 -0.83 -9.12
C LYS A 284 9.26 -0.55 -8.75
N ALA A 285 8.98 0.71 -8.44
CA ALA A 285 7.62 1.17 -8.25
C ALA A 285 6.84 1.09 -9.57
N VAL A 286 5.84 0.23 -9.60
CA VAL A 286 4.91 0.05 -10.72
C VAL A 286 3.54 0.59 -10.31
N TYR A 287 2.93 1.37 -11.19
CA TYR A 287 1.61 1.93 -10.94
C TYR A 287 0.52 0.89 -11.26
N ASP A 288 -0.29 0.58 -10.27
CA ASP A 288 -1.45 -0.29 -10.44
C ASP A 288 -2.71 0.57 -10.69
N TYR A 289 -3.19 0.55 -11.92
CA TYR A 289 -4.39 1.30 -12.33
C TYR A 289 -5.70 0.83 -11.66
N ARG A 290 -5.70 -0.36 -11.03
CA ARG A 290 -6.89 -0.88 -10.35
C ARG A 290 -7.02 -0.32 -8.92
N SER A 291 -5.90 -0.23 -8.23
CA SER A 291 -5.86 0.28 -6.85
C SER A 291 -5.53 1.76 -6.77
N ASP A 292 -5.19 2.40 -7.90
CA ASP A 292 -4.73 3.80 -7.99
C ASP A 292 -3.51 4.06 -7.08
N ARG A 293 -2.59 3.08 -7.00
CA ARG A 293 -1.42 3.12 -6.12
C ARG A 293 -0.18 2.58 -6.81
N TYR A 294 0.97 3.09 -6.36
CA TYR A 294 2.25 2.46 -6.67
C TYR A 294 2.51 1.30 -5.72
N HIS A 295 3.02 0.21 -6.26
CA HIS A 295 3.55 -0.91 -5.49
C HIS A 295 4.90 -1.32 -6.06
N ASP A 296 5.75 -1.88 -5.20
CA ASP A 296 7.07 -2.34 -5.61
C ASP A 296 6.95 -3.75 -6.21
N GLU A 297 7.38 -3.87 -7.47
CA GLU A 297 7.45 -5.16 -8.16
C GLU A 297 8.88 -5.49 -8.60
N PRO A 298 9.28 -6.77 -8.55
CA PRO A 298 10.52 -7.21 -9.18
C PRO A 298 10.49 -6.89 -10.67
N THR A 299 11.44 -6.11 -11.14
CA THR A 299 11.45 -5.61 -12.52
C THR A 299 12.79 -5.80 -13.17
N VAL A 300 12.77 -6.39 -14.36
CA VAL A 300 13.96 -6.66 -15.19
C VAL A 300 13.92 -5.80 -16.45
N PRO A 301 15.03 -5.14 -16.83
CA PRO A 301 15.12 -4.45 -18.11
C PRO A 301 15.02 -5.44 -19.29
N GLU A 302 14.43 -4.99 -20.39
CA GLU A 302 14.46 -5.73 -21.67
C GLU A 302 15.92 -5.97 -22.11
N GLU A 303 16.19 -7.08 -22.80
CA GLU A 303 17.51 -7.51 -23.24
C GLU A 303 18.53 -7.82 -22.12
N SER A 304 18.03 -8.06 -20.90
CA SER A 304 18.83 -8.52 -19.77
C SER A 304 18.46 -9.94 -19.36
N LEU A 305 19.24 -10.51 -18.43
CA LEU A 305 18.92 -11.80 -17.83
C LEU A 305 18.10 -11.61 -16.56
N ALA A 306 16.95 -12.27 -16.49
CA ALA A 306 16.20 -12.44 -15.26
C ALA A 306 16.79 -13.61 -14.49
N GLU A 307 17.52 -13.33 -13.41
CA GLU A 307 18.17 -14.33 -12.59
C GLU A 307 17.40 -14.60 -11.31
N PHE A 308 17.27 -15.86 -10.96
CA PHE A 308 16.57 -16.31 -9.76
C PHE A 308 17.44 -17.31 -9.00
N ASP A 309 17.31 -17.29 -7.68
CA ASP A 309 17.90 -18.26 -6.79
C ASP A 309 16.80 -19.15 -6.21
N ILE A 310 16.92 -20.46 -6.35
CA ILE A 310 15.92 -21.43 -6.00
C ILE A 310 16.45 -22.34 -4.89
N VAL A 311 15.68 -22.49 -3.82
CA VAL A 311 15.95 -23.39 -2.72
C VAL A 311 14.79 -24.39 -2.58
N TYR A 312 15.06 -25.51 -1.94
CA TYR A 312 14.02 -26.42 -1.45
C TYR A 312 14.15 -26.49 0.07
N ALA A 313 13.14 -26.04 0.82
CA ALA A 313 13.30 -25.84 2.24
C ALA A 313 12.04 -26.22 3.04
N ASN A 314 12.25 -26.62 4.29
CA ASN A 314 11.16 -26.83 5.24
C ASN A 314 10.72 -25.51 5.92
N SER A 315 9.69 -25.60 6.75
CA SER A 315 9.10 -24.44 7.46
C SER A 315 10.08 -23.72 8.41
N GLN A 316 11.14 -24.38 8.85
CA GLN A 316 12.17 -23.80 9.73
C GLN A 316 13.35 -23.19 8.95
N GLY A 317 13.34 -23.29 7.62
CA GLY A 317 14.40 -22.76 6.76
C GLY A 317 15.58 -23.68 6.55
N ARG A 318 15.49 -24.95 6.96
CA ARG A 318 16.49 -25.94 6.60
C ARG A 318 16.38 -26.26 5.12
N LYS A 319 17.47 -26.05 4.38
CA LYS A 319 17.58 -26.37 2.96
C LYS A 319 17.74 -27.87 2.78
N LEU A 320 17.03 -28.44 1.85
CA LEU A 320 16.98 -29.86 1.55
C LEU A 320 17.37 -30.08 0.08
N ALA A 321 17.88 -31.27 -0.22
CA ALA A 321 18.09 -31.67 -1.61
C ALA A 321 16.76 -31.94 -2.29
N ALA A 322 16.67 -31.58 -3.57
CA ALA A 322 15.56 -31.95 -4.44
C ALA A 322 16.06 -32.28 -5.83
N ASP A 323 15.62 -33.41 -6.36
CA ASP A 323 15.92 -33.84 -7.70
C ASP A 323 14.73 -33.60 -8.61
N LYS A 324 15.01 -33.19 -9.87
CA LYS A 324 13.99 -33.05 -10.94
C LYS A 324 12.85 -32.11 -10.59
N LEU A 325 13.16 -30.94 -10.00
CA LEU A 325 12.19 -29.88 -9.92
C LEU A 325 12.01 -29.27 -11.31
N ASP A 326 10.76 -29.18 -11.73
CA ASP A 326 10.40 -28.51 -12.98
C ASP A 326 10.37 -26.99 -12.76
N VAL A 327 10.99 -26.26 -13.66
CA VAL A 327 10.98 -24.80 -13.68
C VAL A 327 10.32 -24.35 -14.97
N ARG A 328 9.26 -23.58 -14.89
CA ARG A 328 8.54 -23.02 -16.02
C ARG A 328 8.56 -21.51 -16.00
N LEU A 329 8.84 -20.91 -17.16
CA LEU A 329 8.63 -19.50 -17.41
C LEU A 329 7.31 -19.34 -18.15
N ILE A 330 6.37 -18.63 -17.56
CA ILE A 330 5.04 -18.38 -18.13
C ILE A 330 4.93 -16.87 -18.38
N ARG A 331 4.59 -16.51 -19.60
CA ARG A 331 4.23 -15.14 -19.94
C ARG A 331 2.74 -14.94 -19.76
N GLU A 332 2.39 -14.00 -18.93
CA GLU A 332 1.03 -13.55 -18.73
C GLU A 332 0.70 -12.48 -19.76
N ARG A 333 -0.21 -12.78 -20.67
CA ARG A 333 -0.68 -11.83 -21.67
C ARG A 333 -2.10 -11.40 -21.34
N ARG A 334 -2.30 -10.09 -21.28
CA ARG A 334 -3.61 -9.49 -21.09
C ARG A 334 -4.09 -8.91 -22.41
N ASP A 335 -5.11 -9.55 -22.99
CA ASP A 335 -5.76 -9.08 -24.21
C ASP A 335 -6.98 -8.22 -23.82
N TYR A 336 -7.02 -6.98 -24.32
CA TYR A 336 -8.17 -6.10 -24.18
C TYR A 336 -9.05 -6.22 -25.43
N TYR A 337 -10.35 -6.38 -25.23
CA TYR A 337 -11.33 -6.32 -26.31
C TYR A 337 -12.57 -5.56 -25.87
N TRP A 338 -13.20 -4.92 -26.82
CA TRP A 338 -14.45 -4.23 -26.61
C TRP A 338 -15.60 -5.17 -26.94
N SER A 339 -16.55 -5.32 -26.02
CA SER A 339 -17.80 -6.02 -26.24
C SER A 339 -18.97 -5.03 -26.16
N PHE A 340 -19.96 -5.24 -26.99
CA PHE A 340 -21.20 -4.48 -26.99
C PHE A 340 -22.33 -5.34 -26.50
N SER A 341 -23.13 -4.85 -25.56
CA SER A 341 -24.39 -5.43 -25.16
C SER A 341 -25.50 -4.38 -25.22
N ASP A 342 -26.72 -4.81 -25.59
CA ASP A 342 -27.86 -3.87 -25.68
C ASP A 342 -28.26 -3.26 -24.34
N SER A 343 -27.90 -3.88 -23.23
CA SER A 343 -28.23 -3.43 -21.87
C SER A 343 -27.20 -2.48 -21.30
N GLU A 344 -25.91 -2.59 -21.67
CA GLU A 344 -24.79 -1.90 -21.01
C GLU A 344 -23.93 -1.08 -22.00
N GLY A 345 -24.20 -1.17 -23.30
CA GLY A 345 -23.44 -0.49 -24.35
C GLY A 345 -22.03 -1.10 -24.56
N TRP A 346 -21.09 -0.28 -24.99
CA TRP A 346 -19.69 -0.68 -25.17
C TRP A 346 -18.97 -0.80 -23.84
N GLN A 347 -18.47 -2.00 -23.56
CA GLN A 347 -17.62 -2.26 -22.38
C GLN A 347 -16.26 -2.80 -22.81
N SER A 348 -15.20 -2.33 -22.15
CA SER A 348 -13.89 -2.94 -22.27
C SER A 348 -13.84 -4.21 -21.42
N GLN A 349 -13.53 -5.33 -22.02
CA GLN A 349 -13.27 -6.59 -21.34
C GLN A 349 -11.82 -6.98 -21.54
N TYR A 350 -11.28 -7.76 -20.64
CA TYR A 350 -9.93 -8.31 -20.78
C TYR A 350 -9.96 -9.81 -20.50
N GLY A 351 -9.11 -10.52 -21.23
CA GLY A 351 -8.86 -11.94 -21.02
C GLY A 351 -7.38 -12.14 -20.72
N ASP A 352 -7.08 -12.86 -19.65
CA ASP A 352 -5.71 -13.24 -19.34
C ASP A 352 -5.40 -14.57 -20.00
N LYS A 353 -4.24 -14.67 -20.66
CA LYS A 353 -3.73 -15.89 -21.28
C LYS A 353 -2.32 -16.16 -20.79
N ASP A 354 -2.11 -17.37 -20.33
CA ASP A 354 -0.82 -17.90 -19.94
C ASP A 354 -0.16 -18.60 -21.12
N LEU A 355 1.04 -18.19 -21.48
CA LEU A 355 1.85 -18.77 -22.54
C LEU A 355 3.13 -19.32 -21.93
N GLN A 356 3.32 -20.63 -21.99
CA GLN A 356 4.57 -21.25 -21.55
C GLN A 356 5.68 -20.90 -22.53
N GLU A 357 6.74 -20.24 -22.04
CA GLU A 357 7.87 -19.80 -22.85
C GLU A 357 9.08 -20.75 -22.74
N ASP A 358 9.30 -21.30 -21.54
CA ASP A 358 10.43 -22.20 -21.28
C ASP A 358 10.07 -23.22 -20.19
N GLU A 359 10.65 -24.41 -20.30
CA GLU A 359 10.52 -25.46 -19.28
C GLU A 359 11.83 -26.23 -19.17
N ARG A 360 12.31 -26.42 -17.96
CA ARG A 360 13.53 -27.19 -17.68
C ARG A 360 13.46 -27.84 -16.31
N ALA A 361 14.11 -29.00 -16.18
CA ALA A 361 14.29 -29.65 -14.90
C ALA A 361 15.61 -29.20 -14.27
N ILE A 362 15.58 -28.97 -12.94
CA ILE A 362 16.75 -28.63 -12.14
C ILE A 362 16.85 -29.56 -10.94
N SER A 363 18.07 -29.65 -10.37
CA SER A 363 18.31 -30.29 -9.09
C SER A 363 18.87 -29.28 -8.10
N ILE A 364 18.45 -29.37 -6.84
CA ILE A 364 18.92 -28.52 -5.76
C ILE A 364 19.78 -29.37 -4.83
N PRO A 365 21.04 -28.98 -4.55
CA PRO A 365 21.90 -29.69 -3.63
C PRO A 365 21.43 -29.54 -2.18
N ALA A 366 21.75 -30.51 -1.32
CA ALA A 366 21.54 -30.37 0.12
C ALA A 366 22.28 -29.13 0.65
N ASP A 367 21.61 -28.40 1.55
CA ASP A 367 22.12 -27.15 2.17
C ASP A 367 22.50 -26.02 1.18
N GLY A 368 22.13 -26.15 -0.11
CA GLY A 368 22.47 -25.24 -1.19
C GLY A 368 21.27 -24.53 -1.83
N SER A 369 21.54 -23.95 -2.97
CA SER A 369 20.55 -23.35 -3.89
C SER A 369 21.00 -23.56 -5.33
N THR A 370 20.07 -23.42 -6.26
CA THR A 370 20.37 -23.49 -7.70
C THR A 370 19.92 -22.19 -8.36
N LYS A 371 20.82 -21.54 -9.11
CA LYS A 371 20.51 -20.35 -9.87
C LYS A 371 19.98 -20.73 -11.25
N VAL A 372 18.93 -20.07 -11.65
CA VAL A 372 18.37 -20.14 -13.00
C VAL A 372 18.30 -18.75 -13.60
N SER A 373 18.53 -18.65 -14.91
CA SER A 373 18.43 -17.40 -15.64
C SER A 373 17.61 -17.58 -16.90
N PHE A 374 16.84 -16.57 -17.24
CA PHE A 374 16.03 -16.51 -18.45
C PHE A 374 16.28 -15.19 -19.16
N PRO A 375 16.46 -15.20 -20.50
CA PRO A 375 16.55 -13.96 -21.25
C PRO A 375 15.21 -13.21 -21.23
N ALA A 376 15.25 -11.95 -20.85
CA ALA A 376 14.08 -11.06 -20.92
C ALA A 376 13.94 -10.48 -22.33
N GLU A 377 13.81 -11.37 -23.34
CA GLU A 377 13.67 -11.01 -24.75
C GLU A 377 12.22 -11.16 -25.17
N TRP A 378 11.62 -10.06 -25.68
CA TRP A 378 10.20 -10.03 -26.07
C TRP A 378 10.01 -9.81 -27.58
N ARG A 379 10.82 -10.47 -28.41
CA ARG A 379 10.94 -10.25 -29.86
C ARG A 379 9.66 -10.36 -30.67
N HIS A 380 8.57 -10.89 -30.14
CA HIS A 380 7.39 -11.22 -30.94
C HIS A 380 6.08 -10.60 -30.48
N LEU A 381 6.12 -9.56 -29.62
CA LEU A 381 4.91 -9.14 -28.93
C LEU A 381 4.05 -8.10 -29.62
N TRP A 382 4.54 -7.30 -30.56
CA TRP A 382 3.62 -6.42 -31.32
C TRP A 382 4.29 -5.72 -32.51
N PRO A 383 3.76 -5.85 -33.74
CA PRO A 383 4.22 -5.00 -34.86
C PRO A 383 3.64 -3.57 -34.83
N ALA A 384 2.79 -3.22 -33.85
CA ALA A 384 2.02 -1.98 -33.86
C ALA A 384 1.99 -1.22 -32.53
N ALA A 385 2.96 -1.37 -31.64
CA ALA A 385 3.10 -0.40 -30.55
C ALA A 385 3.52 0.94 -31.14
N GLN A 386 2.60 1.90 -31.10
CA GLN A 386 2.91 3.28 -31.54
C GLN A 386 4.04 3.83 -30.67
N ALA A 387 4.95 4.56 -31.29
CA ALA A 387 6.10 5.17 -30.62
C ALA A 387 5.62 6.00 -29.42
N GLY A 388 6.02 5.59 -28.20
CA GLY A 388 5.68 6.27 -26.95
C GLY A 388 4.87 5.46 -25.93
N GLU A 389 4.33 4.32 -26.27
CA GLU A 389 3.60 3.48 -25.32
C GLU A 389 4.55 2.59 -24.50
N LYS A 390 4.49 2.71 -23.19
CA LYS A 390 5.20 1.85 -22.24
C LYS A 390 4.42 0.54 -22.08
N ILE A 391 4.85 -0.51 -22.77
CA ILE A 391 4.25 -1.84 -22.61
C ILE A 391 4.91 -2.52 -21.41
N VAL A 392 4.12 -2.84 -20.40
CA VAL A 392 4.53 -3.66 -19.27
C VAL A 392 3.99 -5.07 -19.52
N THR A 393 4.88 -6.05 -19.63
CA THR A 393 4.50 -7.46 -19.72
C THR A 393 4.91 -8.15 -18.45
N SER A 394 4.01 -8.90 -17.84
CA SER A 394 4.34 -9.73 -16.67
C SER A 394 4.73 -11.13 -17.11
N VAL A 395 5.66 -11.72 -16.37
CA VAL A 395 5.99 -13.13 -16.47
C VAL A 395 5.97 -13.75 -15.10
N ARG A 396 5.62 -15.02 -15.05
CA ARG A 396 5.58 -15.81 -13.83
C ARG A 396 6.57 -16.95 -13.94
N LEU A 397 7.43 -17.09 -12.94
CA LEU A 397 8.28 -18.26 -12.78
C LEU A 397 7.57 -19.24 -11.85
N GLN A 398 7.39 -20.48 -12.29
CA GLN A 398 6.87 -21.58 -11.50
C GLN A 398 7.93 -22.63 -11.28
N VAL A 399 8.02 -23.16 -10.06
CA VAL A 399 8.94 -24.22 -9.67
C VAL A 399 8.19 -25.23 -8.81
N GLY A 400 8.25 -26.52 -9.17
CA GLY A 400 7.57 -27.55 -8.40
C GLY A 400 7.77 -28.95 -8.96
N HIS A 401 7.20 -29.95 -8.32
CA HIS A 401 7.06 -31.29 -8.83
C HIS A 401 5.73 -31.43 -9.57
N ASP A 402 5.72 -32.17 -10.68
CA ASP A 402 4.50 -32.49 -11.46
C ASP A 402 3.66 -31.24 -11.80
N LEU A 403 4.29 -30.23 -12.39
CA LEU A 403 3.69 -28.94 -12.71
C LEU A 403 2.37 -28.94 -13.47
N PRO A 404 1.95 -29.95 -14.27
CA PRO A 404 0.62 -29.97 -14.83
C PRO A 404 -0.51 -29.93 -13.80
N GLN A 405 -0.26 -30.46 -12.59
CA GLN A 405 -1.22 -30.49 -11.48
C GLN A 405 -0.88 -29.53 -10.33
N PHE A 406 0.29 -28.93 -10.36
CA PHE A 406 0.83 -27.95 -9.41
C PHE A 406 0.56 -28.25 -7.94
N THR A 407 0.79 -29.50 -7.53
CA THR A 407 0.46 -29.97 -6.17
C THR A 407 1.36 -29.40 -5.08
N HIS A 408 2.62 -29.05 -5.38
CA HIS A 408 3.54 -28.43 -4.41
C HIS A 408 4.56 -27.56 -5.15
N GLY A 409 4.24 -26.32 -5.40
CA GLY A 409 5.12 -25.41 -6.13
C GLY A 409 5.10 -23.97 -5.64
N THR A 410 5.98 -23.18 -6.19
CA THR A 410 6.07 -21.75 -5.91
C THR A 410 6.06 -20.97 -7.21
N GLY A 411 5.25 -19.94 -7.28
CA GLY A 411 5.17 -19.00 -8.38
C GLY A 411 5.53 -17.59 -7.94
N VAL A 412 6.34 -16.91 -8.73
CA VAL A 412 6.71 -15.50 -8.54
C VAL A 412 6.43 -14.75 -9.84
N THR A 413 5.64 -13.70 -9.76
CA THR A 413 5.39 -12.80 -10.89
C THR A 413 6.41 -11.68 -10.89
N LEU A 414 6.88 -11.29 -12.06
CA LEU A 414 7.77 -10.16 -12.27
C LEU A 414 7.29 -9.35 -13.47
N SER A 415 7.54 -8.05 -13.43
CA SER A 415 7.22 -7.15 -14.52
C SER A 415 8.47 -6.82 -15.32
N CYS A 416 8.37 -6.87 -16.65
CA CYS A 416 9.43 -6.44 -17.54
C CYS A 416 9.05 -5.11 -18.19
N THR A 417 9.94 -4.12 -18.11
CA THR A 417 9.74 -2.83 -18.75
C THR A 417 10.60 -2.73 -20.01
N ARG A 418 9.95 -2.48 -21.15
CA ARG A 418 10.65 -2.18 -22.40
C ARG A 418 11.40 -0.85 -22.27
N ARG A 419 12.69 -0.87 -22.60
CA ARG A 419 13.47 0.35 -22.77
C ARG A 419 13.10 0.94 -24.12
N THR A 420 12.39 2.05 -24.18
CA THR A 420 12.28 2.84 -25.41
C THR A 420 13.64 3.45 -25.66
N THR A 421 14.37 2.92 -26.66
CA THR A 421 15.57 3.59 -27.18
C THR A 421 15.14 4.92 -27.78
N PRO A 422 15.86 6.01 -27.51
CA PRO A 422 15.53 7.33 -28.07
C PRO A 422 16.05 7.47 -29.52
N ASP A 423 15.79 6.52 -30.40
CA ASP A 423 16.34 6.52 -31.76
C ASP A 423 15.44 7.15 -32.83
N SER A 424 14.50 7.98 -32.42
CA SER A 424 13.85 8.94 -33.33
C SER A 424 13.26 10.11 -32.55
N ALA A 425 14.11 10.88 -31.89
CA ALA A 425 13.69 12.23 -31.52
C ALA A 425 13.42 13.02 -32.82
N PRO A 426 12.24 13.60 -33.02
CA PRO A 426 12.04 14.50 -34.15
C PRO A 426 13.07 15.61 -34.09
N PRO A 427 13.50 16.20 -35.22
CA PRO A 427 14.46 17.28 -35.23
C PRO A 427 13.95 18.39 -34.31
N LEU A 428 14.81 18.78 -33.36
CA LEU A 428 14.47 19.77 -32.35
C LEU A 428 14.07 21.10 -33.06
N PRO A 429 12.96 21.72 -32.67
CA PRO A 429 12.63 23.05 -33.23
C PRO A 429 13.77 24.00 -32.95
N VAL A 430 14.26 24.65 -34.03
CA VAL A 430 15.30 25.68 -33.93
C VAL A 430 14.61 26.92 -33.39
N CYS A 431 15.07 27.45 -32.25
CA CYS A 431 14.68 28.77 -31.82
C CYS A 431 15.24 29.76 -32.86
N ASN A 432 14.38 30.38 -33.66
CA ASN A 432 14.79 31.48 -34.51
C ASN A 432 15.09 32.70 -33.63
N PRO A 433 16.14 33.48 -33.97
CA PRO A 433 16.58 34.62 -33.18
C PRO A 433 15.53 35.74 -33.07
#